data_3d4a83f423509a7eac91364445b45fc5
#
_entry.id   3d4a83f423509a7eac91364445b45fc5
#
_cell.length_a   1.000
_cell.length_b   1.000
_cell.length_c   1.000
_cell.angle_alpha   90.00
_cell.angle_beta   90.00
_cell.angle_gamma   90.00
#
_symmetry.space_group_name_H-M   'P 1'
#
loop_
_entity.id
_entity.type
_entity.pdbx_description
1 polymer ?
#
loop_
_entity_poly.entity_id
_entity_poly.type
_entity_poly.pdbx_seq_one_letter_code
_entity_poly.pdbx_strand_id
1 'polypeptide(L)'
;MDKVSTHQKMIVVKSADIDELNHVNNVVYLSWVQDIAKEHWQIRASQEILNQYKWVVVNHKITYKKPLKIHQKVFIKTQVFDNAKGVLWGRMVWIYDDSEVLVAEANTQYCLVDTQSFKPRRITDEIKSIFLAYE
;
A
#
# COMPACT_ATOMS: atom_id res chain seq x y z
N MET A 1 -3.21 19.42 -14.45
CA MET A 1 -2.56 19.04 -13.16
C MET A 1 -3.00 17.62 -12.83
N ASP A 2 -2.03 16.80 -12.48
CA ASP A 2 -2.30 15.41 -12.16
C ASP A 2 -2.79 15.27 -10.72
N LYS A 3 -3.80 14.47 -10.52
CA LYS A 3 -4.28 14.12 -9.19
C LYS A 3 -4.00 12.65 -8.94
N VAL A 4 -3.38 12.36 -7.79
CA VAL A 4 -3.11 11.00 -7.36
C VAL A 4 -4.14 10.62 -6.31
N SER A 5 -4.83 9.50 -6.54
CA SER A 5 -5.78 8.97 -5.55
C SER A 5 -5.05 8.61 -4.26
N THR A 6 -5.61 9.02 -3.14
CA THR A 6 -5.11 8.71 -1.82
C THR A 6 -6.11 7.83 -1.09
N HIS A 7 -5.63 6.81 -0.42
CA HIS A 7 -6.44 6.01 0.50
C HIS A 7 -5.81 6.07 1.89
N GLN A 8 -6.65 6.18 2.90
CA GLN A 8 -6.17 6.24 4.28
C GLN A 8 -7.15 5.56 5.21
N LYS A 9 -6.64 5.04 6.31
CA LYS A 9 -7.44 4.44 7.37
C LYS A 9 -6.78 4.61 8.73
N MET A 10 -7.57 4.43 9.77
CA MET A 10 -7.11 4.41 11.14
C MET A 10 -7.30 3.02 11.71
N ILE A 11 -6.28 2.52 12.40
CA ILE A 11 -6.34 1.26 13.14
C ILE A 11 -5.86 1.50 14.57
N VAL A 12 -6.09 0.52 15.43
CA VAL A 12 -5.60 0.53 16.82
C VAL A 12 -4.67 -0.66 16.99
N VAL A 13 -3.50 -0.41 17.59
CA VAL A 13 -2.53 -1.47 17.87
C VAL A 13 -3.15 -2.46 18.90
N LYS A 14 -3.14 -3.74 18.57
CA LYS A 14 -3.69 -4.83 19.38
C LYS A 14 -2.58 -5.57 20.09
N SER A 15 -2.94 -6.30 21.14
CA SER A 15 -1.98 -7.13 21.89
C SER A 15 -1.29 -8.16 20.99
N ALA A 16 -2.00 -8.71 20.00
CA ALA A 16 -1.43 -9.67 19.06
C ALA A 16 -0.34 -9.07 18.16
N ASP A 17 -0.28 -7.74 18.03
CA ASP A 17 0.69 -7.03 17.19
C ASP A 17 2.03 -6.81 17.88
N ILE A 18 2.10 -7.04 19.20
CA ILE A 18 3.22 -6.65 20.06
C ILE A 18 4.19 -7.81 20.23
N ASP A 19 5.49 -7.52 20.12
CA ASP A 19 6.56 -8.48 20.40
C ASP A 19 7.03 -8.43 21.87
N GLU A 20 8.07 -9.19 22.20
CA GLU A 20 8.63 -9.27 23.55
C GLU A 20 9.25 -7.95 24.04
N LEU A 21 9.50 -7.00 23.15
CA LEU A 21 10.04 -5.67 23.47
C LEU A 21 8.93 -4.66 23.76
N ASN A 22 7.67 -5.10 23.79
CA ASN A 22 6.49 -4.26 23.94
C ASN A 22 6.29 -3.23 22.81
N HIS A 23 6.83 -3.54 21.64
CA HIS A 23 6.68 -2.73 20.42
C HIS A 23 5.97 -3.55 19.35
N VAL A 24 5.31 -2.86 18.43
CA VAL A 24 4.73 -3.52 17.26
C VAL A 24 5.82 -4.28 16.51
N ASN A 25 5.57 -5.56 16.25
CA ASN A 25 6.47 -6.42 15.51
C ASN A 25 6.64 -5.90 14.07
N ASN A 26 7.86 -5.90 13.55
CA ASN A 26 8.14 -5.42 12.18
C ASN A 26 7.30 -6.12 11.11
N VAL A 27 6.97 -7.39 11.31
CA VAL A 27 6.12 -8.16 10.39
C VAL A 27 4.71 -7.55 10.30
N VAL A 28 4.21 -6.97 11.38
CA VAL A 28 2.90 -6.34 11.42
C VAL A 28 2.85 -5.10 10.53
N TYR A 29 3.92 -4.29 10.54
CA TYR A 29 4.00 -3.14 9.63
C TYR A 29 3.87 -3.57 8.16
N LEU A 30 4.52 -4.66 7.82
CA LEU A 30 4.46 -5.20 6.45
C LEU A 30 3.04 -5.61 6.09
N SER A 31 2.31 -6.24 7.01
CA SER A 31 0.90 -6.60 6.77
C SER A 31 0.03 -5.36 6.57
N TRP A 32 0.24 -4.30 7.34
CA TRP A 32 -0.49 -3.05 7.17
C TRP A 32 -0.23 -2.41 5.80
N VAL A 33 1.02 -2.46 5.35
CA VAL A 33 1.41 -1.95 4.03
C VAL A 33 0.68 -2.71 2.92
N GLN A 34 0.65 -4.03 3.00
CA GLN A 34 -0.03 -4.87 2.02
C GLN A 34 -1.54 -4.69 2.06
N ASP A 35 -2.12 -4.62 3.25
CA ASP A 35 -3.57 -4.50 3.42
C ASP A 35 -4.11 -3.19 2.84
N ILE A 36 -3.44 -2.07 3.10
CA ILE A 36 -3.93 -0.78 2.61
C ILE A 36 -3.80 -0.67 1.08
N ALA A 37 -2.75 -1.25 0.51
CA ALA A 37 -2.58 -1.29 -0.93
C ALA A 37 -3.68 -2.11 -1.60
N LYS A 38 -3.99 -3.27 -1.04
CA LYS A 38 -5.06 -4.15 -1.52
C LYS A 38 -6.42 -3.49 -1.41
N GLU A 39 -6.71 -2.83 -0.29
CA GLU A 39 -7.96 -2.09 -0.09
C GLU A 39 -8.11 -0.98 -1.13
N HIS A 40 -7.05 -0.21 -1.37
CA HIS A 40 -7.09 0.88 -2.34
C HIS A 40 -7.42 0.38 -3.75
N TRP A 41 -6.79 -0.72 -4.16
CA TRP A 41 -7.07 -1.39 -5.43
C TRP A 41 -8.52 -1.86 -5.50
N GLN A 42 -9.01 -2.54 -4.47
CA GLN A 42 -10.37 -3.08 -4.42
C GLN A 42 -11.45 -1.98 -4.44
N ILE A 43 -11.18 -0.84 -3.82
CA ILE A 43 -12.12 0.29 -3.79
C ILE A 43 -12.17 0.99 -5.16
N ARG A 44 -11.04 1.12 -5.85
CA ARG A 44 -10.91 1.94 -7.05
C ARG A 44 -11.14 1.18 -8.34
N ALA A 45 -10.74 -0.07 -8.42
CA ALA A 45 -10.86 -0.87 -9.64
C ALA A 45 -12.25 -1.45 -9.79
N SER A 46 -12.73 -1.55 -11.05
CA SER A 46 -14.00 -2.23 -11.35
C SER A 46 -13.89 -3.72 -11.08
N GLN A 47 -15.03 -4.37 -10.90
CA GLN A 47 -15.06 -5.83 -10.71
C GLN A 47 -14.45 -6.56 -11.90
N GLU A 48 -14.67 -6.05 -13.11
CA GLU A 48 -14.08 -6.60 -14.33
C GLU A 48 -12.56 -6.58 -14.29
N ILE A 49 -11.98 -5.45 -13.88
CA ILE A 49 -10.52 -5.31 -13.75
C ILE A 49 -9.99 -6.19 -12.61
N LEU A 50 -10.68 -6.24 -11.48
CA LEU A 50 -10.30 -7.09 -10.34
C LEU A 50 -10.28 -8.57 -10.72
N ASN A 51 -11.20 -9.00 -11.57
CA ASN A 51 -11.26 -10.39 -12.03
C ASN A 51 -10.12 -10.73 -12.99
N GLN A 52 -9.60 -9.74 -13.69
CA GLN A 52 -8.64 -9.92 -14.78
C GLN A 52 -7.19 -9.73 -14.35
N TYR A 53 -6.95 -8.81 -13.42
CA TYR A 53 -5.59 -8.39 -13.03
C TYR A 53 -5.39 -8.41 -11.52
N LYS A 54 -4.14 -8.65 -11.14
CA LYS A 54 -3.70 -8.47 -9.75
C LYS A 54 -2.25 -7.98 -9.72
N TRP A 55 -1.84 -7.54 -8.55
CA TRP A 55 -0.50 -7.02 -8.33
C TRP A 55 0.34 -8.00 -7.52
N VAL A 56 1.56 -8.24 -7.98
CA VAL A 56 2.55 -9.07 -7.28
C VAL A 56 3.68 -8.16 -6.82
N VAL A 57 4.09 -8.32 -5.57
CA VAL A 57 5.20 -7.54 -5.01
C VAL A 57 6.51 -7.98 -5.66
N VAL A 58 7.26 -7.00 -6.16
CA VAL A 58 8.63 -7.21 -6.66
C VAL A 58 9.63 -6.95 -5.54
N ASN A 59 9.45 -5.85 -4.82
CA ASN A 59 10.27 -5.53 -3.65
C ASN A 59 9.56 -4.57 -2.71
N HIS A 60 9.97 -4.59 -1.45
CA HIS A 60 9.61 -3.61 -0.42
C HIS A 60 10.87 -2.98 0.14
N LYS A 61 10.80 -1.68 0.39
CA LYS A 61 11.78 -1.00 1.23
C LYS A 61 11.00 -0.31 2.35
N ILE A 62 11.15 -0.82 3.56
CA ILE A 62 10.47 -0.27 4.74
C ILE A 62 11.52 0.39 5.64
N THR A 63 11.24 1.62 6.06
CA THR A 63 12.09 2.36 6.99
C THR A 63 11.29 2.58 8.27
N TYR A 64 11.82 2.10 9.39
CA TYR A 64 11.23 2.24 10.72
C TYR A 64 11.89 3.42 11.42
N LYS A 65 11.10 4.38 11.85
CA LYS A 65 11.60 5.63 12.45
C LYS A 65 11.35 5.71 13.95
N LYS A 66 10.24 5.10 14.41
CA LYS A 66 9.82 5.19 15.81
C LYS A 66 8.94 3.99 16.15
N PRO A 67 9.10 3.38 17.32
CA PRO A 67 8.25 2.24 17.70
C PRO A 67 6.81 2.68 17.98
N LEU A 68 5.89 1.74 17.80
CA LEU A 68 4.49 1.87 18.21
C LEU A 68 4.21 0.90 19.36
N LYS A 69 3.28 1.28 20.21
CA LYS A 69 2.90 0.53 21.43
C LYS A 69 1.44 0.13 21.36
N ILE A 70 1.07 -0.84 22.22
CA ILE A 70 -0.30 -1.31 22.35
C ILE A 70 -1.25 -0.13 22.63
N HIS A 71 -2.46 -0.22 22.07
CA HIS A 71 -3.55 0.76 22.20
C HIS A 71 -3.34 2.09 21.47
N GLN A 72 -2.17 2.33 20.86
CA GLN A 72 -1.99 3.54 20.06
C GLN A 72 -2.89 3.50 18.83
N LYS A 73 -3.42 4.67 18.46
CA LYS A 73 -4.08 4.86 17.16
C LYS A 73 -3.02 5.08 16.10
N VAL A 74 -3.21 4.43 14.97
CA VAL A 74 -2.27 4.46 13.87
C VAL A 74 -3.01 4.90 12.62
N PHE A 75 -2.46 5.89 11.92
CA PHE A 75 -3.03 6.43 10.68
C PHE A 75 -2.15 6.02 9.51
N ILE A 76 -2.73 5.30 8.57
CA ILE A 76 -2.02 4.73 7.42
C ILE A 76 -2.54 5.38 6.16
N LYS A 77 -1.64 5.87 5.33
CA LYS A 77 -1.96 6.59 4.08
C LYS A 77 -1.17 5.98 2.95
N THR A 78 -1.78 5.87 1.78
CA THR A 78 -1.10 5.33 0.61
C THR A 78 -1.44 6.09 -0.67
N GLN A 79 -0.45 6.15 -1.56
CA GLN A 79 -0.57 6.66 -2.92
C GLN A 79 0.35 5.87 -3.83
N VAL A 80 -0.01 5.75 -5.11
CA VAL A 80 0.94 5.28 -6.13
C VAL A 80 1.85 6.43 -6.53
N PHE A 81 3.04 6.11 -7.02
CA PHE A 81 3.88 7.08 -7.72
C PHE A 81 3.35 7.29 -9.14
N ASP A 82 3.65 8.42 -9.75
CA ASP A 82 3.42 8.62 -11.17
C ASP A 82 4.63 8.12 -11.97
N ASN A 83 4.91 6.81 -11.83
CA ASN A 83 6.09 6.17 -12.41
C ASN A 83 5.79 4.81 -13.04
N ALA A 84 4.53 4.52 -13.35
CA ALA A 84 4.15 3.27 -14.00
C ALA A 84 4.90 3.14 -15.34
N LYS A 85 5.60 2.01 -15.52
CA LYS A 85 6.37 1.76 -16.73
C LYS A 85 6.37 0.27 -17.06
N GLY A 86 5.91 -0.07 -18.27
CA GLY A 86 5.82 -1.46 -18.68
C GLY A 86 4.83 -2.23 -17.82
N VAL A 87 5.33 -3.15 -17.01
CA VAL A 87 4.53 -3.98 -16.11
C VAL A 87 4.67 -3.57 -14.64
N LEU A 88 5.48 -2.54 -14.35
CA LEU A 88 5.89 -2.16 -13.00
C LEU A 88 5.28 -0.83 -12.57
N TRP A 89 4.89 -0.74 -11.29
CA TRP A 89 4.37 0.47 -10.68
C TRP A 89 4.73 0.54 -9.19
N GLY A 90 5.20 1.70 -8.75
CA GLY A 90 5.59 1.94 -7.36
C GLY A 90 4.46 2.54 -6.54
N ARG A 91 4.50 2.26 -5.22
CA ARG A 91 3.54 2.76 -4.25
C ARG A 91 4.25 3.14 -2.96
N MET A 92 3.82 4.25 -2.36
CA MET A 92 4.24 4.66 -1.02
C MET A 92 3.15 4.38 0.01
N VAL A 93 3.57 3.98 1.19
CA VAL A 93 2.72 3.90 2.37
C VAL A 93 3.42 4.67 3.50
N TRP A 94 2.67 5.56 4.15
CA TRP A 94 3.13 6.32 5.31
C TRP A 94 2.32 5.91 6.52
N ILE A 95 3.00 5.67 7.63
CA ILE A 95 2.38 5.23 8.88
C ILE A 95 2.68 6.27 9.96
N TYR A 96 1.63 6.84 10.53
CA TYR A 96 1.71 7.90 11.53
C TYR A 96 1.13 7.43 12.87
N ASP A 97 1.66 7.96 13.97
CA ASP A 97 1.04 7.77 15.27
C ASP A 97 -0.09 8.80 15.49
N ASP A 98 -0.71 8.77 16.67
CA ASP A 98 -1.82 9.65 17.03
C ASP A 98 -1.40 11.10 17.28
N SER A 99 -0.12 11.39 17.27
CA SER A 99 0.44 12.76 17.30
C SER A 99 0.88 13.24 15.94
N GLU A 100 0.46 12.55 14.86
CA GLU A 100 0.81 12.86 13.47
C GLU A 100 2.32 12.77 13.16
N VAL A 101 3.04 11.99 13.96
CA VAL A 101 4.47 11.73 13.73
C VAL A 101 4.62 10.52 12.81
N LEU A 102 5.43 10.66 11.77
CA LEU A 102 5.75 9.55 10.86
C LEU A 102 6.60 8.52 11.60
N VAL A 103 6.05 7.33 11.79
CA VAL A 103 6.72 6.24 12.52
C VAL A 103 7.34 5.20 11.60
N ALA A 104 6.82 5.05 10.39
CA ALA A 104 7.37 4.17 9.37
C ALA A 104 6.91 4.61 7.99
N GLU A 105 7.68 4.24 6.97
CA GLU A 105 7.27 4.43 5.58
C GLU A 105 7.76 3.26 4.74
N ALA A 106 7.01 2.94 3.69
CA ALA A 106 7.34 1.86 2.79
C ALA A 106 7.26 2.32 1.35
N ASN A 107 8.24 1.91 0.56
CA ASN A 107 8.24 2.04 -0.89
C ASN A 107 8.16 0.63 -1.45
N THR A 108 7.08 0.33 -2.17
CA THR A 108 6.85 -1.01 -2.72
C THR A 108 6.73 -0.92 -4.23
N GLN A 109 7.42 -1.82 -4.92
CA GLN A 109 7.27 -1.97 -6.36
C GLN A 109 6.44 -3.21 -6.66
N TYR A 110 5.44 -3.03 -7.52
CA TYR A 110 4.51 -4.08 -7.94
C TYR A 110 4.64 -4.37 -9.42
N CYS A 111 4.36 -5.62 -9.79
CA CYS A 111 4.19 -6.07 -11.17
C CYS A 111 2.72 -6.43 -11.39
N LEU A 112 2.15 -5.91 -12.48
CA LEU A 112 0.79 -6.28 -12.89
C LEU A 112 0.81 -7.65 -13.56
N VAL A 113 -0.05 -8.56 -13.12
CA VAL A 113 -0.13 -9.90 -13.70
C VAL A 113 -1.58 -10.28 -14.00
N ASP A 114 -1.73 -11.21 -14.93
CA ASP A 114 -3.00 -11.85 -15.24
C ASP A 114 -3.40 -12.78 -14.10
N THR A 115 -4.66 -12.75 -13.67
CA THR A 115 -5.14 -13.56 -12.53
C THR A 115 -5.11 -15.06 -12.79
N GLN A 116 -5.20 -15.49 -14.05
CA GLN A 116 -5.23 -16.92 -14.42
C GLN A 116 -3.83 -17.45 -14.76
N SER A 117 -3.13 -16.75 -15.66
CA SER A 117 -1.83 -17.21 -16.16
C SER A 117 -0.66 -16.80 -15.29
N PHE A 118 -0.84 -15.81 -14.42
CA PHE A 118 0.22 -15.16 -13.64
C PHE A 118 1.32 -14.53 -14.49
N LYS A 119 1.05 -14.33 -15.78
CA LYS A 119 2.01 -13.66 -16.67
C LYS A 119 1.94 -12.16 -16.48
N PRO A 120 3.10 -11.47 -16.53
CA PRO A 120 3.12 -10.00 -16.49
C PRO A 120 2.27 -9.39 -17.60
N ARG A 121 1.56 -8.33 -17.27
CA ARG A 121 0.71 -7.60 -18.20
C ARG A 121 1.10 -6.13 -18.20
N ARG A 122 1.09 -5.54 -19.37
CA ARG A 122 1.40 -4.13 -19.53
C ARG A 122 0.37 -3.25 -18.82
N ILE A 123 0.84 -2.26 -18.10
CA ILE A 123 -0.01 -1.27 -17.44
C ILE A 123 -0.51 -0.29 -18.50
N THR A 124 -1.79 -0.38 -18.83
CA THR A 124 -2.44 0.48 -19.82
C THR A 124 -2.84 1.80 -19.21
N ASP A 125 -3.23 2.78 -20.05
CA ASP A 125 -3.77 4.05 -19.56
C ASP A 125 -5.04 3.85 -18.76
N GLU A 126 -5.86 2.86 -19.11
CA GLU A 126 -7.04 2.49 -18.32
C GLU A 126 -6.66 2.09 -16.89
N ILE A 127 -5.64 1.26 -16.73
CA ILE A 127 -5.15 0.84 -15.40
C ILE A 127 -4.57 2.03 -14.65
N LYS A 128 -3.78 2.87 -15.32
CA LYS A 128 -3.21 4.08 -14.69
C LYS A 128 -4.30 5.01 -14.18
N SER A 129 -5.38 5.17 -14.94
CA SER A 129 -6.47 6.08 -14.60
C SER A 129 -7.23 5.68 -13.34
N ILE A 130 -7.05 4.44 -12.86
CA ILE A 130 -7.67 3.98 -11.61
C ILE A 130 -7.15 4.82 -10.43
N PHE A 131 -5.88 5.18 -10.43
CA PHE A 131 -5.23 5.93 -9.36
C PHE A 131 -4.80 7.35 -9.74
N LEU A 132 -4.68 7.61 -11.03
CA LEU A 132 -4.22 8.90 -11.54
C LEU A 132 -5.32 9.56 -12.36
N ALA A 133 -5.68 10.79 -12.01
CA ALA A 133 -6.61 11.60 -12.79
C ALA A 133 -5.83 12.77 -13.41
N TYR A 134 -5.99 12.96 -14.71
CA TYR A 134 -5.36 14.04 -15.46
C TYR A 134 -6.41 15.11 -15.79
N GLU A 135 -6.06 16.35 -15.54
CA GLU A 135 -6.90 17.49 -15.86
C GLU A 135 -6.37 18.22 -17.10
#